data_b145e21c78bd16ffca9699f837c44d3e
#
_entry.id   b145e21c78bd16ffca9699f837c44d3e
#
_cell.length_a   1.000
_cell.length_b   1.000
_cell.length_c   1.000
_cell.angle_alpha   90.00
_cell.angle_beta   90.00
_cell.angle_gamma   90.00
#
_symmetry.space_group_name_H-M   'P 1'
#
loop_
_entity.id
_entity.type
_entity.pdbx_description
1 polymer ?
#
loop_
_entity_poly.entity_id
_entity_poly.type
_entity_poly.pdbx_seq_one_letter_code
_entity_poly.pdbx_strand_id
1 'polypeptide(L)'
;MIWTTDQEATLRECGHLGAQGAAEEIYSRHGVKRSPEATAMHASRIHVSLARRLVCPECGSMVTYLNRQTGLCKRCTEFQHVEEERAFNDLLEAERRYAEDSPEIEAAKREYDMLRQRNARLCRRYGLKGKAERD
;
A
#
# COMPACT_ATOMS: atom_id res chain seq x y z
N MET A 1 -5.36 -29.78 -22.39
CA MET A 1 -6.45 -28.79 -22.37
C MET A 1 -5.97 -27.49 -23.00
N ILE A 2 -6.81 -26.94 -23.85
CA ILE A 2 -6.50 -25.72 -24.60
C ILE A 2 -7.01 -24.51 -23.81
N TRP A 3 -6.21 -23.48 -23.71
CA TRP A 3 -6.62 -22.19 -23.16
C TRP A 3 -7.43 -21.41 -24.20
N THR A 4 -8.56 -20.86 -23.82
CA THR A 4 -9.38 -20.02 -24.70
C THR A 4 -8.96 -18.57 -24.58
N THR A 5 -9.30 -17.75 -25.60
CA THR A 5 -9.04 -16.31 -25.60
C THR A 5 -9.68 -15.61 -24.37
N ASP A 6 -10.90 -16.05 -23.99
CA ASP A 6 -11.59 -15.48 -22.83
C ASP A 6 -10.88 -15.81 -21.52
N GLN A 7 -10.35 -17.03 -21.39
CA GLN A 7 -9.53 -17.42 -20.23
C GLN A 7 -8.23 -16.64 -20.16
N GLU A 8 -7.59 -16.39 -21.28
CA GLU A 8 -6.38 -15.57 -21.34
C GLU A 8 -6.66 -14.10 -20.98
N ALA A 9 -7.80 -13.55 -21.41
CA ALA A 9 -8.23 -12.22 -21.01
C ALA A 9 -8.44 -12.12 -19.50
N THR A 10 -9.11 -13.12 -18.90
CA THR A 10 -9.27 -13.20 -17.46
C THR A 10 -7.93 -13.28 -16.73
N LEU A 11 -7.00 -14.04 -17.26
CA LEU A 11 -5.65 -14.17 -16.70
C LEU A 11 -4.91 -12.82 -16.72
N ARG A 12 -5.06 -12.02 -17.77
CA ARG A 12 -4.47 -10.68 -17.84
C ARG A 12 -5.08 -9.72 -16.83
N GLU A 13 -6.40 -9.79 -16.64
CA GLU A 13 -7.09 -8.96 -15.64
C GLU A 13 -6.72 -9.32 -14.20
N CYS A 14 -6.57 -10.61 -13.92
CA CYS A 14 -6.43 -11.16 -12.57
C CYS A 14 -4.99 -11.56 -12.21
N GLY A 15 -4.01 -11.27 -13.06
CA GLY A 15 -2.61 -11.63 -12.83
C GLY A 15 -2.04 -11.08 -11.52
N HIS A 16 -2.50 -9.92 -11.08
CA HIS A 16 -2.11 -9.29 -9.82
C HIS A 16 -2.52 -10.08 -8.57
N LEU A 17 -3.44 -11.04 -8.69
CA LEU A 17 -3.86 -11.91 -7.59
C LEU A 17 -2.89 -13.07 -7.34
N GLY A 18 -1.90 -13.25 -8.19
CA GLY A 18 -0.98 -14.38 -8.16
C GLY A 18 -1.55 -15.61 -8.89
N ALA A 19 -0.76 -16.66 -8.99
CA ALA A 19 -1.14 -17.87 -9.72
C ALA A 19 -2.39 -18.55 -9.15
N GLN A 20 -2.49 -18.67 -7.84
CA GLN A 20 -3.63 -19.29 -7.18
C GLN A 20 -4.90 -18.45 -7.34
N GLY A 21 -4.83 -17.15 -7.08
CA GLY A 21 -5.97 -16.25 -7.22
C GLY A 21 -6.47 -16.16 -8.65
N ALA A 22 -5.58 -16.12 -9.63
CA ALA A 22 -5.95 -16.14 -11.04
C ALA A 22 -6.62 -17.47 -11.44
N ALA A 23 -6.12 -18.59 -10.96
CA ALA A 23 -6.74 -19.90 -11.20
C ALA A 23 -8.15 -19.98 -10.61
N GLU A 24 -8.36 -19.45 -9.43
CA GLU A 24 -9.68 -19.39 -8.78
C GLU A 24 -10.67 -18.51 -9.56
N GLU A 25 -10.24 -17.38 -10.08
CA GLU A 25 -11.05 -16.50 -10.92
C GLU A 25 -11.44 -17.16 -12.25
N ILE A 26 -10.52 -17.89 -12.86
CA ILE A 26 -10.80 -18.65 -14.09
C ILE A 26 -11.87 -19.73 -13.80
N TYR A 27 -11.76 -20.42 -12.68
CA TYR A 27 -12.78 -21.39 -12.26
C TYR A 27 -14.14 -20.73 -12.03
N SER A 28 -14.15 -19.61 -11.34
CA SER A 28 -15.40 -18.87 -11.03
C SER A 28 -16.12 -18.36 -12.29
N ARG A 29 -15.36 -17.82 -13.26
CA ARG A 29 -15.94 -17.21 -14.47
C ARG A 29 -16.20 -18.20 -15.60
N HIS A 30 -15.37 -19.21 -15.75
CA HIS A 30 -15.40 -20.13 -16.90
C HIS A 30 -15.71 -21.57 -16.53
N GLY A 31 -15.76 -21.91 -15.23
CA GLY A 31 -16.04 -23.26 -14.76
C GLY A 31 -14.89 -24.26 -15.02
N VAL A 32 -13.72 -23.81 -15.42
CA VAL A 32 -12.56 -24.65 -15.74
C VAL A 32 -11.59 -24.63 -14.57
N LYS A 33 -11.37 -25.80 -13.96
CA LYS A 33 -10.40 -25.96 -12.87
C LYS A 33 -8.99 -26.13 -13.43
N ARG A 34 -8.11 -25.22 -13.07
CA ARG A 34 -6.69 -25.27 -13.41
C ARG A 34 -5.82 -25.19 -12.17
N SER A 35 -4.69 -25.90 -12.20
CA SER A 35 -3.73 -25.81 -11.09
C SER A 35 -2.99 -24.46 -11.11
N PRO A 36 -2.49 -23.97 -9.96
CA PRO A 36 -1.65 -22.77 -9.95
C PRO A 36 -0.40 -22.90 -10.83
N GLU A 37 0.21 -24.07 -10.88
CA GLU A 37 1.39 -24.35 -11.72
C GLU A 37 1.06 -24.23 -13.21
N ALA A 38 -0.04 -24.84 -13.65
CA ALA A 38 -0.50 -24.76 -15.05
C ALA A 38 -0.82 -23.31 -15.43
N THR A 39 -1.44 -22.56 -14.52
CA THR A 39 -1.75 -21.13 -14.70
C THR A 39 -0.46 -20.31 -14.83
N ALA A 40 0.53 -20.55 -13.98
CA ALA A 40 1.81 -19.86 -14.02
C ALA A 40 2.59 -20.17 -15.32
N MET A 41 2.59 -21.42 -15.76
CA MET A 41 3.24 -21.81 -17.02
C MET A 41 2.61 -21.14 -18.23
N HIS A 42 1.29 -21.10 -18.29
CA HIS A 42 0.58 -20.46 -19.39
C HIS A 42 0.76 -18.94 -19.38
N ALA A 43 0.71 -18.30 -18.20
CA ALA A 43 0.98 -16.88 -18.04
C ALA A 43 2.38 -16.50 -18.55
N SER A 44 3.37 -17.32 -18.26
CA SER A 44 4.73 -17.13 -18.80
C SER A 44 4.77 -17.18 -20.33
N ARG A 45 4.03 -18.11 -20.94
CA ARG A 45 3.96 -18.22 -22.41
C ARG A 45 3.33 -17.01 -23.08
N ILE A 46 2.34 -16.40 -22.46
CA ILE A 46 1.65 -15.22 -23.00
C ILE A 46 2.18 -13.89 -22.43
N HIS A 47 3.31 -13.94 -21.72
CA HIS A 47 3.97 -12.77 -21.12
C HIS A 47 3.11 -11.99 -20.15
N VAL A 48 2.31 -12.68 -19.34
CA VAL A 48 1.52 -12.08 -18.26
C VAL A 48 2.25 -12.26 -16.93
N SER A 49 2.47 -11.15 -16.22
CA SER A 49 3.07 -11.20 -14.89
C SER A 49 2.05 -11.65 -13.85
N LEU A 50 2.40 -12.65 -13.05
CA LEU A 50 1.63 -13.09 -11.89
C LEU A 50 2.20 -12.57 -10.57
N ALA A 51 3.06 -11.55 -10.62
CA ALA A 51 3.56 -10.90 -9.43
C ALA A 51 2.38 -10.33 -8.63
N ARG A 52 2.24 -10.80 -7.39
CA ARG A 52 1.16 -10.36 -6.51
C ARG A 52 1.32 -8.87 -6.22
N ARG A 53 0.27 -8.11 -6.46
CA ARG A 53 0.25 -6.67 -6.21
C ARG A 53 -0.70 -6.35 -5.07
N LEU A 54 -0.28 -5.41 -4.25
CA LEU A 54 -1.05 -4.90 -3.13
C LEU A 54 -1.54 -3.49 -3.46
N VAL A 55 -2.64 -3.08 -2.86
CA VAL A 55 -3.20 -1.73 -3.04
C VAL A 55 -2.84 -0.89 -1.83
N CYS A 56 -2.22 0.26 -2.06
CA CYS A 56 -1.95 1.22 -0.99
C CYS A 56 -3.27 1.83 -0.50
N PRO A 57 -3.59 1.75 0.81
CA PRO A 57 -4.85 2.30 1.33
C PRO A 57 -4.98 3.81 1.20
N GLU A 58 -3.87 4.53 1.10
CA GLU A 58 -3.86 5.99 1.04
C GLU A 58 -4.03 6.51 -0.39
N CYS A 59 -3.19 6.06 -1.32
CA CYS A 59 -3.19 6.57 -2.70
C CYS A 59 -3.89 5.66 -3.70
N GLY A 60 -4.25 4.44 -3.32
CA GLY A 60 -4.90 3.48 -4.20
C GLY A 60 -4.01 2.87 -5.27
N SER A 61 -2.72 3.16 -5.28
CA SER A 61 -1.79 2.60 -6.26
C SER A 61 -1.54 1.12 -6.02
N MET A 62 -1.38 0.37 -7.10
CA MET A 62 -0.99 -1.04 -7.04
C MET A 62 0.53 -1.15 -6.95
N VAL A 63 1.02 -1.81 -5.92
CA VAL A 63 2.45 -1.93 -5.62
C VAL A 63 2.82 -3.37 -5.27
N THR A 64 4.10 -3.69 -5.32
CA THR A 64 4.60 -5.04 -5.03
C THR A 64 4.74 -5.31 -3.52
N TYR A 65 4.93 -4.26 -2.72
CA TYR A 65 5.03 -4.37 -1.27
C TYR A 65 4.50 -3.10 -0.59
N LEU A 66 4.12 -3.25 0.67
CA LEU A 66 3.75 -2.15 1.55
C LEU A 66 4.73 -2.09 2.72
N ASN A 67 4.99 -0.88 3.22
CA ASN A 67 5.84 -0.69 4.39
C ASN A 67 5.20 -1.39 5.60
N ARG A 68 5.99 -2.15 6.35
CA ARG A 68 5.49 -2.91 7.51
C ARG A 68 5.02 -2.02 8.66
N GLN A 69 5.64 -0.88 8.85
CA GLN A 69 5.28 0.04 9.92
C GLN A 69 4.05 0.87 9.59
N THR A 70 4.01 1.44 8.38
CA THR A 70 2.94 2.33 7.95
C THR A 70 1.78 1.61 7.30
N GLY A 71 2.02 0.46 6.67
CA GLY A 71 1.05 -0.24 5.84
C GLY A 71 0.75 0.47 4.52
N LEU A 72 1.57 1.44 4.15
CA LEU A 72 1.42 2.26 2.94
C LEU A 72 2.54 1.95 1.94
N CYS A 73 2.37 2.42 0.70
CA CYS A 73 3.42 2.29 -0.30
C CYS A 73 4.63 3.17 0.06
N LYS A 74 5.76 2.93 -0.60
CA LYS A 74 7.00 3.68 -0.37
C LYS A 74 6.78 5.19 -0.51
N ARG A 75 6.08 5.61 -1.56
CA ARG A 75 5.80 7.02 -1.84
C ARG A 75 5.00 7.70 -0.73
N CYS A 76 3.92 7.06 -0.27
CA CYS A 76 3.11 7.60 0.82
C CYS A 76 3.85 7.62 2.14
N THR A 77 4.69 6.60 2.41
CA THR A 77 5.54 6.55 3.60
C THR A 77 6.56 7.69 3.59
N GLU A 78 7.25 7.91 2.48
CA GLU A 78 8.21 9.02 2.34
C GLU A 78 7.51 10.37 2.47
N PHE A 79 6.32 10.51 1.92
CA PHE A 79 5.52 11.73 2.03
C PHE A 79 5.17 12.06 3.49
N GLN A 80 4.79 11.06 4.29
CA GLN A 80 4.54 11.25 5.72
C GLN A 80 5.79 11.76 6.45
N HIS A 81 6.95 11.17 6.17
CA HIS A 81 8.22 11.60 6.76
C HIS A 81 8.56 13.05 6.39
N VAL A 82 8.39 13.43 5.14
CA VAL A 82 8.64 14.79 4.66
C VAL A 82 7.70 15.80 5.33
N GLU A 83 6.41 15.47 5.45
CA GLU A 83 5.45 16.35 6.13
C GLU A 83 5.80 16.56 7.61
N GLU A 84 6.12 15.49 8.32
CA GLU A 84 6.51 15.58 9.73
C GLU A 84 7.80 16.37 9.91
N GLU A 85 8.79 16.13 9.05
CA GLU A 85 10.07 16.84 9.10
C GLU A 85 9.90 18.33 8.82
N ARG A 86 9.06 18.70 7.85
CA ARG A 86 8.73 20.11 7.59
C ARG A 86 8.04 20.77 8.77
N ALA A 87 7.06 20.10 9.35
CA ALA A 87 6.35 20.65 10.51
C ALA A 87 7.28 20.81 11.72
N PHE A 88 8.18 19.87 11.93
CA PHE A 88 9.19 19.95 12.98
C PHE A 88 10.16 21.12 12.75
N ASN A 89 10.63 21.28 11.52
CA ASN A 89 11.53 22.39 11.16
C ASN A 89 10.83 23.75 11.29
N ASP A 90 9.56 23.85 10.92
CA ASP A 90 8.74 25.05 11.11
C ASP A 90 8.60 25.38 12.59
N LEU A 91 8.40 24.38 13.45
CA LEU A 91 8.37 24.57 14.89
C LEU A 91 9.70 25.09 15.45
N LEU A 92 10.82 24.50 15.03
CA LEU A 92 12.15 24.98 15.45
C LEU A 92 12.41 26.41 15.00
N GLU A 93 12.00 26.77 13.80
CA GLU A 93 12.15 28.13 13.28
C GLU A 93 11.26 29.12 14.05
N ALA A 94 10.03 28.72 14.38
CA ALA A 94 9.14 29.53 15.20
C ALA A 94 9.71 29.77 16.61
N GLU A 95 10.31 28.77 17.22
CA GLU A 95 10.98 28.87 18.53
C GLU A 95 12.16 29.84 18.52
N ARG A 96 12.84 29.97 17.37
CA ARG A 96 13.94 30.95 17.22
C ARG A 96 13.46 32.37 17.04
N ARG A 97 12.33 32.56 16.34
CA ARG A 97 11.83 33.89 15.94
C ARG A 97 10.93 34.55 16.95
N TYR A 98 10.21 33.79 17.74
CA TYR A 98 9.13 34.29 18.58
C TYR A 98 9.39 34.04 20.06
N ALA A 99 8.73 34.82 20.91
CA ALA A 99 8.78 34.63 22.35
C ALA A 99 8.11 33.30 22.76
N GLU A 100 8.52 32.76 23.90
CA GLU A 100 8.21 31.41 24.38
C GLU A 100 6.72 31.05 24.36
N ASP A 101 5.82 31.99 24.63
CA ASP A 101 4.38 31.76 24.68
C ASP A 101 3.62 32.40 23.50
N SER A 102 4.29 32.60 22.36
CA SER A 102 3.65 33.24 21.22
C SER A 102 2.61 32.34 20.53
N PRO A 103 1.55 32.91 19.92
CA PRO A 103 0.56 32.14 19.16
C PRO A 103 1.17 31.37 17.99
N GLU A 104 2.23 31.88 17.40
CA GLU A 104 2.93 31.26 16.26
C GLU A 104 3.59 29.94 16.64
N ILE A 105 4.22 29.88 17.83
CA ILE A 105 4.82 28.64 18.34
C ILE A 105 3.73 27.62 18.67
N GLU A 106 2.63 28.04 19.29
CA GLU A 106 1.52 27.15 19.60
C GLU A 106 0.85 26.60 18.35
N ALA A 107 0.71 27.42 17.31
CA ALA A 107 0.17 26.97 16.03
C ALA A 107 1.08 25.93 15.37
N ALA A 108 2.40 26.15 15.36
CA ALA A 108 3.38 25.20 14.83
C ALA A 108 3.40 23.88 15.62
N LYS A 109 3.30 23.94 16.95
CA LYS A 109 3.17 22.73 17.80
C LYS A 109 1.92 21.93 17.48
N ARG A 110 0.79 22.59 17.34
CA ARG A 110 -0.49 21.95 17.00
C ARG A 110 -0.42 21.24 15.66
N GLU A 111 0.16 21.88 14.66
CA GLU A 111 0.32 21.29 13.34
C GLU A 111 1.20 20.05 13.38
N TYR A 112 2.35 20.14 14.02
CA TYR A 112 3.27 19.03 14.18
C TYR A 112 2.62 17.86 14.94
N ASP A 113 1.95 18.12 16.04
CA ASP A 113 1.28 17.11 16.84
C ASP A 113 0.12 16.46 16.07
N MET A 114 -0.64 17.25 15.31
CA MET A 114 -1.72 16.74 14.46
C MET A 114 -1.19 15.77 13.40
N LEU A 115 -0.11 16.12 12.73
CA LEU A 115 0.52 15.25 11.71
C LEU A 115 1.04 13.96 12.33
N ARG A 116 1.72 14.04 13.47
CA ARG A 116 2.22 12.85 14.17
C ARG A 116 1.09 11.93 14.62
N GLN A 117 0.03 12.49 15.16
CA GLN A 117 -1.14 11.71 15.59
C GLN A 117 -1.85 11.07 14.42
N ARG A 118 -2.02 11.79 13.31
CA ARG A 118 -2.60 11.23 12.07
C ARG A 118 -1.78 10.06 11.56
N ASN A 119 -0.47 10.25 11.45
CA ASN A 119 0.43 9.22 10.94
C ASN A 119 0.50 8.01 11.88
N ALA A 120 0.49 8.22 13.19
CA ALA A 120 0.43 7.15 14.18
C ALA A 120 -0.88 6.34 14.08
N ARG A 121 -2.01 7.01 13.83
CA ARG A 121 -3.29 6.31 13.59
C ARG A 121 -3.27 5.47 12.32
N LEU A 122 -2.68 5.98 11.25
CA LEU A 122 -2.53 5.23 10.00
C LEU A 122 -1.63 4.02 10.18
N CYS A 123 -0.54 4.16 10.93
CA CYS A 123 0.35 3.04 11.25
C CYS A 123 -0.36 1.96 12.07
N ARG A 124 -1.17 2.35 13.05
CA ARG A 124 -1.96 1.40 13.86
C ARG A 124 -3.02 0.70 13.03
N ARG A 125 -3.63 1.41 12.08
CA ARG A 125 -4.70 0.87 11.23
C ARG A 125 -4.17 -0.05 10.13
N TYR A 126 -3.09 0.33 9.47
CA TYR A 126 -2.59 -0.34 8.28
C TYR A 126 -1.28 -1.08 8.47
N GLY A 127 -0.49 -0.74 9.50
CA GLY A 127 0.79 -1.37 9.76
C GLY A 127 0.66 -2.84 10.12
N LEU A 128 1.52 -3.68 9.57
CA LEU A 128 1.50 -5.13 9.79
C LEU A 128 1.87 -5.51 11.23
N LYS A 129 2.72 -4.73 11.89
CA LYS A 129 3.06 -4.93 13.32
C LYS A 129 1.84 -4.84 14.23
N GLY A 130 0.93 -3.90 13.95
CA GLY A 130 -0.29 -3.74 14.74
C GLY A 130 -1.32 -4.85 14.53
N LYS A 131 -1.22 -5.61 13.45
CA LYS A 131 -2.09 -6.77 13.18
C LYS A 131 -1.59 -8.03 13.89
N ALA A 132 -0.27 -8.23 13.97
CA ALA A 132 0.33 -9.36 14.65
C ALA A 132 0.12 -9.31 16.18
N GLU A 133 0.00 -8.11 16.75
CA GLU A 133 -0.25 -7.92 18.18
C GLU A 133 -1.73 -8.08 18.58
N ARG A 134 -2.64 -8.07 17.60
CA ARG A 134 -4.10 -8.21 17.83
C ARG A 134 -4.63 -9.62 17.59
N ASP A 135 -3.87 -10.45 16.92
CA ASP A 135 -4.15 -11.86 16.71
C ASP A 135 -3.53 -12.71 17.82
#